data_03e640cf01ad8c160779a86d5c5fc30e
#
_entry.id   03e640cf01ad8c160779a86d5c5fc30e
#
_cell.length_a   1.000
_cell.length_b   1.000
_cell.length_c   1.000
_cell.angle_alpha   90.00
_cell.angle_beta   90.00
_cell.angle_gamma   90.00
#
_symmetry.space_group_name_H-M   'P 1'
#
loop_
_entity.id
_entity.type
_entity.pdbx_description
1 polymer ?
#
loop_
_entity_poly.entity_id
_entity_poly.type
_entity_poly.pdbx_seq_one_letter_code
_entity_poly.pdbx_strand_id
1 'polypeptide(L)'
;VSVPDGGSSPADNPPPSGDGVAWPESSPSPAGAVPVLSRSAHDRSHLARSLPDPTGGRPVRVLTVDERRTVPVDEDGGRPRLLWEERTGLPEGAIYLGEADGVPYAAVRGDRRLTVGGRPADSWAGLRDLGADLDDLDAGLLAEAVAMVEWHERHRFSPLSGARTTIERAGWVQRDPETGAELFPRTDPAVIMLVHDGGDRCVLGRQAVWPPGRFSILAGFVEPGESAEGAVAREVAEEVGLRVTDIRYVGSQPWPFPQSLMLGYTARVEGDPTLNLDPTEIEEARWFTRDELRSGAGPRALPPAVSIARHIIDRWLKDELPPTPR
;
A
#
# COMPACT_ATOMS: atom_id res chain seq x y z
N VAL A 1 35.27 -23.60 21.56
CA VAL A 1 35.32 -22.96 20.25
C VAL A 1 35.10 -21.49 20.50
N SER A 2 36.19 -20.70 20.41
CA SER A 2 36.19 -19.25 20.65
C SER A 2 35.52 -18.52 19.48
N VAL A 3 34.57 -17.64 19.79
CA VAL A 3 33.98 -16.69 18.86
C VAL A 3 34.92 -15.50 18.77
N PRO A 4 35.34 -15.02 17.60
CA PRO A 4 36.13 -13.80 17.50
C PRO A 4 35.24 -12.57 17.68
N ASP A 5 35.55 -11.76 18.69
CA ASP A 5 35.12 -10.38 18.84
C ASP A 5 35.76 -9.52 17.73
N GLY A 6 34.97 -8.64 17.12
CA GLY A 6 35.50 -7.61 16.22
C GLY A 6 34.63 -7.32 15.00
N GLY A 7 33.35 -6.98 15.19
CA GLY A 7 32.52 -6.34 14.16
C GLY A 7 32.49 -4.83 14.38
N SER A 8 33.20 -4.07 13.52
CA SER A 8 33.10 -2.62 13.46
C SER A 8 31.65 -2.19 13.18
N SER A 9 31.16 -1.24 13.97
CA SER A 9 29.85 -0.61 13.82
C SER A 9 29.72 0.05 12.43
N PRO A 10 28.55 0.01 11.78
CA PRO A 10 28.31 0.67 10.49
C PRO A 10 28.34 2.22 10.54
N ALA A 11 28.68 2.81 11.67
CA ALA A 11 28.62 4.26 11.90
C ALA A 11 29.83 5.05 11.39
N ASP A 12 30.88 4.42 10.89
CA ASP A 12 32.14 5.08 10.54
C ASP A 12 32.37 5.35 9.04
N ASN A 13 31.37 5.15 8.19
CA ASN A 13 31.47 5.59 6.80
C ASN A 13 30.96 7.05 6.66
N PRO A 14 31.80 7.99 6.20
CA PRO A 14 31.31 9.31 5.85
C PRO A 14 30.29 9.22 4.74
N PRO A 15 29.27 10.09 4.73
CA PRO A 15 28.27 10.10 3.67
C PRO A 15 28.97 10.29 2.31
N PRO A 16 28.55 9.58 1.25
CA PRO A 16 29.11 9.75 -0.08
C PRO A 16 28.94 11.22 -0.50
N SER A 17 30.06 11.82 -0.97
CA SER A 17 30.08 13.16 -1.56
C SER A 17 29.04 13.20 -2.69
N GLY A 18 28.13 14.17 -2.59
CA GLY A 18 26.95 14.26 -3.43
C GLY A 18 27.25 14.50 -4.91
N ASP A 19 27.35 13.44 -5.65
CA ASP A 19 26.95 13.42 -7.05
C ASP A 19 25.62 12.69 -7.06
N GLY A 20 24.53 13.46 -7.14
CA GLY A 20 23.17 12.97 -7.11
C GLY A 20 23.00 11.87 -8.16
N VAL A 21 22.77 10.65 -7.72
CA VAL A 21 22.19 9.63 -8.58
C VAL A 21 20.82 10.15 -8.96
N ALA A 22 20.74 10.79 -10.13
CA ALA A 22 19.47 11.13 -10.73
C ALA A 22 18.72 9.80 -10.92
N TRP A 23 17.73 9.56 -10.09
CA TRP A 23 16.76 8.51 -10.37
C TRP A 23 16.17 8.84 -11.75
N PRO A 24 16.00 7.86 -12.65
CA PRO A 24 15.33 8.13 -13.90
C PRO A 24 14.01 8.82 -13.57
N GLU A 25 13.81 10.02 -14.14
CA GLU A 25 12.52 10.69 -14.08
C GLU A 25 11.47 9.64 -14.39
N SER A 26 10.58 9.38 -13.45
CA SER A 26 9.49 8.44 -13.66
C SER A 26 8.64 9.04 -14.77
N SER A 27 8.91 8.60 -16.00
CA SER A 27 8.01 8.91 -17.11
C SER A 27 6.62 8.53 -16.62
N PRO A 28 5.62 9.41 -16.71
CA PRO A 28 4.28 9.10 -16.26
C PRO A 28 3.87 7.80 -16.94
N SER A 29 3.64 6.76 -16.14
CA SER A 29 3.18 5.48 -16.65
C SER A 29 1.87 5.73 -17.40
N PRO A 30 1.67 5.13 -18.58
CA PRO A 30 0.41 5.31 -19.31
C PRO A 30 -0.77 5.00 -18.39
N ALA A 31 -1.81 5.82 -18.45
CA ALA A 31 -2.98 5.69 -17.59
C ALA A 31 -3.48 4.24 -17.60
N GLY A 32 -3.57 3.62 -16.42
CA GLY A 32 -3.94 2.21 -16.25
C GLY A 32 -2.80 1.20 -16.26
N ALA A 33 -1.53 1.61 -16.48
CA ALA A 33 -0.38 0.69 -16.47
C ALA A 33 0.01 0.23 -15.07
N VAL A 34 -0.22 1.05 -14.04
CA VAL A 34 0.08 0.74 -12.64
C VAL A 34 -1.19 0.70 -11.79
N PRO A 35 -1.21 -0.10 -10.70
CA PRO A 35 -2.32 -0.09 -9.75
C PRO A 35 -2.54 1.29 -9.14
N VAL A 36 -3.78 1.62 -8.83
CA VAL A 36 -4.22 2.97 -8.45
C VAL A 36 -3.42 3.60 -7.30
N LEU A 37 -3.19 2.86 -6.21
CA LEU A 37 -2.44 3.38 -5.06
C LEU A 37 -0.91 3.23 -5.20
N SER A 38 -0.43 2.76 -6.36
CA SER A 38 1.01 2.74 -6.67
C SER A 38 1.47 4.01 -7.40
N ARG A 39 0.54 4.90 -7.71
CA ARG A 39 0.84 6.20 -8.31
C ARG A 39 1.56 7.08 -7.28
N SER A 40 2.59 7.76 -7.69
CA SER A 40 3.36 8.67 -6.84
C SER A 40 4.06 9.70 -7.71
N ALA A 41 3.93 10.97 -7.37
CA ALA A 41 4.55 12.08 -8.09
C ALA A 41 5.34 13.00 -7.15
N HIS A 42 5.85 12.47 -6.03
CA HIS A 42 6.70 13.21 -5.09
C HIS A 42 8.01 12.47 -4.82
N ASP A 43 9.05 13.25 -4.53
CA ASP A 43 10.30 12.73 -3.98
C ASP A 43 10.14 12.51 -2.47
N ARG A 44 10.42 11.31 -2.01
CA ARG A 44 10.38 10.97 -0.58
C ARG A 44 11.49 11.63 0.24
N SER A 45 12.47 12.28 -0.41
CA SER A 45 13.53 13.14 0.16
C SER A 45 14.17 12.53 1.42
N HIS A 46 14.61 11.27 1.31
CA HIS A 46 15.05 10.46 2.46
C HIS A 46 16.22 11.10 3.25
N LEU A 47 17.10 11.85 2.59
CA LEU A 47 18.22 12.53 3.25
C LEU A 47 17.73 13.70 4.13
N ALA A 48 16.66 14.38 3.73
CA ALA A 48 16.10 15.49 4.49
C ALA A 48 15.56 15.05 5.85
N ARG A 49 15.11 13.81 5.99
CA ARG A 49 14.54 13.25 7.23
C ARG A 49 15.51 13.27 8.42
N SER A 50 16.81 13.28 8.14
CA SER A 50 17.87 13.31 9.17
C SER A 50 18.31 14.73 9.53
N LEU A 51 17.81 15.75 8.83
CA LEU A 51 18.12 17.15 9.13
C LEU A 51 17.30 17.63 10.34
N PRO A 52 17.82 18.61 11.12
CA PRO A 52 17.07 19.25 12.19
C PRO A 52 15.75 19.87 11.71
N ASP A 53 15.75 20.39 10.50
CA ASP A 53 14.57 20.89 9.79
C ASP A 53 14.53 20.31 8.38
N PRO A 54 13.70 19.29 8.12
CA PRO A 54 13.59 18.67 6.81
C PRO A 54 12.95 19.58 5.76
N THR A 55 12.28 20.67 6.17
CA THR A 55 11.65 21.63 5.24
C THR A 55 12.66 22.64 4.67
N GLY A 56 13.84 22.77 5.30
CA GLY A 56 14.83 23.79 4.94
C GLY A 56 14.32 25.21 5.13
N GLY A 57 13.46 25.44 6.14
CA GLY A 57 12.85 26.74 6.43
C GLY A 57 11.72 27.15 5.50
N ARG A 58 11.32 26.29 4.56
CA ARG A 58 10.21 26.55 3.62
C ARG A 58 8.87 26.29 4.30
N PRO A 59 7.79 26.99 3.88
CA PRO A 59 6.43 26.59 4.26
C PRO A 59 6.16 25.14 3.87
N VAL A 60 5.50 24.39 4.77
CA VAL A 60 5.16 22.98 4.58
C VAL A 60 3.64 22.81 4.47
N ARG A 61 3.21 22.00 3.53
CA ARG A 61 1.80 21.57 3.42
C ARG A 61 1.55 20.37 4.31
N VAL A 62 0.64 20.53 5.26
CA VAL A 62 0.33 19.51 6.28
C VAL A 62 -1.06 18.95 6.06
N LEU A 63 -1.14 17.62 6.00
CA LEU A 63 -2.40 16.89 5.94
C LEU A 63 -2.76 16.36 7.33
N THR A 64 -3.95 16.66 7.80
CA THR A 64 -4.48 16.07 9.04
C THR A 64 -5.14 14.72 8.73
N VAL A 65 -4.71 13.68 9.42
CA VAL A 65 -5.31 12.33 9.36
C VAL A 65 -6.00 12.05 10.69
N ASP A 66 -7.30 11.78 10.68
CA ASP A 66 -8.06 11.53 11.90
C ASP A 66 -7.93 10.08 12.41
N GLU A 67 -8.59 9.79 13.53
CA GLU A 67 -8.60 8.46 14.16
C GLU A 67 -9.19 7.36 13.28
N ARG A 68 -10.05 7.72 12.31
CA ARG A 68 -10.68 6.79 11.35
C ARG A 68 -9.89 6.66 10.05
N ARG A 69 -8.70 7.28 9.98
CA ARG A 69 -7.87 7.35 8.77
C ARG A 69 -8.55 8.07 7.62
N THR A 70 -9.39 9.06 7.96
CA THR A 70 -9.95 10.00 6.99
C THR A 70 -9.20 11.32 7.03
N VAL A 71 -9.29 12.06 5.95
CA VAL A 71 -8.62 13.35 5.73
C VAL A 71 -9.64 14.40 5.29
N PRO A 72 -9.37 15.68 5.52
CA PRO A 72 -10.24 16.75 5.05
C PRO A 72 -10.15 16.86 3.52
N VAL A 73 -11.28 16.96 2.88
CA VAL A 73 -11.42 17.03 1.42
C VAL A 73 -12.31 18.18 0.99
N ASP A 74 -12.08 18.64 -0.22
CA ASP A 74 -12.91 19.60 -0.96
C ASP A 74 -13.16 19.02 -2.38
N GLU A 75 -14.00 19.68 -3.14
CA GLU A 75 -14.26 19.34 -4.54
C GLU A 75 -13.81 20.49 -5.44
N ASP A 76 -13.03 20.16 -6.46
CA ASP A 76 -12.65 21.07 -7.52
C ASP A 76 -13.11 20.50 -8.87
N GLY A 77 -14.08 21.18 -9.49
CA GLY A 77 -14.65 20.73 -10.77
C GLY A 77 -15.27 19.32 -10.71
N GLY A 78 -15.79 18.89 -9.55
CA GLY A 78 -16.38 17.56 -9.33
C GLY A 78 -15.37 16.45 -9.08
N ARG A 79 -14.09 16.79 -8.84
CA ARG A 79 -13.05 15.85 -8.40
C ARG A 79 -12.64 16.14 -6.95
N PRO A 80 -12.43 15.11 -6.13
CA PRO A 80 -11.95 15.30 -4.78
C PRO A 80 -10.51 15.84 -4.78
N ARG A 81 -10.22 16.74 -3.85
CA ARG A 81 -8.88 17.27 -3.56
C ARG A 81 -8.62 17.16 -2.07
N LEU A 82 -7.38 16.88 -1.71
CA LEU A 82 -6.95 16.95 -0.32
C LEU A 82 -6.85 18.41 0.14
N LEU A 83 -7.38 18.72 1.31
CA LEU A 83 -7.21 20.02 1.94
C LEU A 83 -5.92 20.06 2.74
N TRP A 84 -4.91 20.69 2.16
CA TRP A 84 -3.63 20.91 2.79
C TRP A 84 -3.62 22.22 3.58
N GLU A 85 -3.08 22.19 4.79
CA GLU A 85 -2.84 23.39 5.59
C GLU A 85 -1.39 23.83 5.43
N GLU A 86 -1.15 25.09 5.05
CA GLU A 86 0.18 25.66 4.98
C GLU A 86 0.66 26.07 6.39
N ARG A 87 1.82 25.61 6.80
CA ARG A 87 2.45 25.92 8.08
C ARG A 87 3.88 26.41 7.88
N THR A 88 4.34 27.26 8.81
CA THR A 88 5.75 27.64 8.89
C THR A 88 6.48 26.62 9.77
N GLY A 89 7.33 25.78 9.14
CA GLY A 89 8.04 24.68 9.82
C GLY A 89 7.19 23.45 10.08
N LEU A 90 7.85 22.34 10.39
CA LEU A 90 7.21 21.06 10.66
C LEU A 90 6.54 21.07 12.04
N PRO A 91 5.22 20.82 12.16
CA PRO A 91 4.54 20.73 13.44
C PRO A 91 5.11 19.60 14.31
N GLU A 92 5.01 19.75 15.64
CA GLU A 92 5.38 18.68 16.56
C GLU A 92 4.57 17.41 16.29
N GLY A 93 5.25 16.27 16.24
CA GLY A 93 4.63 14.97 15.94
C GLY A 93 4.22 14.77 14.49
N ALA A 94 4.51 15.72 13.60
CA ALA A 94 4.27 15.53 12.18
C ALA A 94 5.29 14.56 11.56
N ILE A 95 4.84 13.90 10.52
CA ILE A 95 5.62 12.96 9.71
C ILE A 95 5.92 13.63 8.38
N TYR A 96 7.19 13.81 8.08
CA TYR A 96 7.63 14.36 6.80
C TYR A 96 7.44 13.33 5.68
N LEU A 97 6.67 13.66 4.66
CA LEU A 97 6.35 12.75 3.55
C LEU A 97 7.31 12.91 2.35
N GLY A 98 7.97 14.07 2.25
CA GLY A 98 8.83 14.38 1.11
C GLY A 98 8.47 15.71 0.48
N GLU A 99 8.80 15.87 -0.82
CA GLU A 99 8.52 17.11 -1.54
C GLU A 99 8.10 16.86 -3.01
N ALA A 100 7.35 17.80 -3.55
CA ALA A 100 7.04 17.88 -4.97
C ALA A 100 7.14 19.33 -5.42
N ASP A 101 7.80 19.58 -6.56
CA ASP A 101 8.02 20.92 -7.14
C ASP A 101 8.57 21.93 -6.12
N GLY A 102 9.48 21.47 -5.25
CA GLY A 102 10.09 22.28 -4.20
C GLY A 102 9.19 22.61 -3.01
N VAL A 103 7.99 22.05 -2.93
CA VAL A 103 7.05 22.20 -1.81
C VAL A 103 7.17 20.98 -0.87
N PRO A 104 7.52 21.18 0.42
CA PRO A 104 7.52 20.12 1.42
C PRO A 104 6.10 19.69 1.81
N TYR A 105 5.91 18.39 2.06
CA TYR A 105 4.65 17.79 2.51
C TYR A 105 4.85 17.02 3.81
N ALA A 106 3.85 17.08 4.69
CA ALA A 106 3.84 16.35 5.94
C ALA A 106 2.44 15.88 6.30
N ALA A 107 2.34 14.86 7.15
CA ALA A 107 1.09 14.44 7.76
C ALA A 107 1.16 14.59 9.28
N VAL A 108 0.04 14.88 9.89
CA VAL A 108 -0.13 14.90 11.35
C VAL A 108 -1.39 14.16 11.73
N ARG A 109 -1.32 13.43 12.85
CA ARG A 109 -2.52 12.91 13.47
C ARG A 109 -3.31 14.05 14.13
N GLY A 110 -4.58 14.14 13.84
CA GLY A 110 -5.43 15.21 14.39
C GLY A 110 -6.87 14.78 14.61
N ASP A 111 -7.65 15.72 15.15
CA ASP A 111 -9.09 15.57 15.36
C ASP A 111 -9.86 16.25 14.20
N ARG A 112 -10.97 15.68 13.79
CA ARG A 112 -11.93 16.27 12.82
C ARG A 112 -12.43 17.66 13.21
N ARG A 113 -12.30 18.04 14.48
CA ARG A 113 -12.65 19.37 14.98
C ARG A 113 -11.61 20.43 14.63
N LEU A 114 -10.44 20.02 14.17
CA LEU A 114 -9.41 20.94 13.75
C LEU A 114 -9.84 21.62 12.45
N THR A 115 -9.63 22.91 12.39
CA THR A 115 -9.93 23.73 11.20
C THR A 115 -8.73 23.71 10.28
N VAL A 116 -8.97 23.46 9.00
CA VAL A 116 -7.95 23.65 7.95
C VAL A 116 -8.05 25.09 7.47
N GLY A 117 -6.95 25.87 7.61
CA GLY A 117 -6.95 27.27 7.23
C GLY A 117 -7.98 28.14 7.97
N GLY A 118 -8.36 27.77 9.20
CA GLY A 118 -9.35 28.51 10.00
C GLY A 118 -10.81 28.22 9.66
N ARG A 119 -11.09 27.24 8.79
CA ARG A 119 -12.44 26.79 8.44
C ARG A 119 -12.60 25.31 8.81
N PRO A 120 -13.78 24.87 9.31
CA PRO A 120 -14.08 23.46 9.39
C PRO A 120 -14.00 22.85 7.99
N ALA A 121 -13.40 21.67 7.85
CA ALA A 121 -13.52 20.91 6.62
C ALA A 121 -14.98 20.43 6.47
N ASP A 122 -15.61 20.71 5.35
CA ASP A 122 -17.01 20.37 5.10
C ASP A 122 -17.19 18.86 4.94
N SER A 123 -16.14 18.17 4.50
CA SER A 123 -16.17 16.72 4.32
C SER A 123 -14.84 16.05 4.71
N TRP A 124 -14.95 14.77 5.09
CA TRP A 124 -13.82 13.90 5.44
C TRP A 124 -14.01 12.55 4.77
N ALA A 125 -13.01 12.08 4.06
CA ALA A 125 -13.08 10.80 3.37
C ALA A 125 -11.78 10.00 3.51
N GLY A 126 -11.86 8.69 3.32
CA GLY A 126 -10.75 7.77 3.45
C GLY A 126 -10.07 7.43 2.14
N LEU A 127 -8.86 6.91 2.22
CA LEU A 127 -8.08 6.48 1.06
C LEU A 127 -8.84 5.47 0.18
N ARG A 128 -9.68 4.59 0.77
CA ARG A 128 -10.47 3.62 0.01
C ARG A 128 -11.53 4.27 -0.89
N ASP A 129 -12.05 5.40 -0.45
CA ASP A 129 -13.11 6.13 -1.15
C ASP A 129 -12.52 7.10 -2.18
N LEU A 130 -11.39 7.73 -1.86
CA LEU A 130 -10.78 8.80 -2.64
C LEU A 130 -9.74 8.31 -3.67
N GLY A 131 -9.00 7.25 -3.32
CA GLY A 131 -7.74 6.92 -3.98
C GLY A 131 -7.84 6.72 -5.51
N ALA A 132 -9.02 6.35 -6.02
CA ALA A 132 -9.21 6.18 -7.46
C ALA A 132 -9.39 7.51 -8.21
N ASP A 133 -9.91 8.53 -7.53
CA ASP A 133 -10.32 9.80 -8.13
C ASP A 133 -9.30 10.93 -7.91
N LEU A 134 -8.35 10.75 -6.97
CA LEU A 134 -7.23 11.67 -6.73
C LEU A 134 -6.23 11.66 -7.89
N ASP A 135 -5.50 12.76 -8.08
CA ASP A 135 -4.33 12.78 -8.94
C ASP A 135 -3.16 11.95 -8.36
N ASP A 136 -2.07 11.82 -9.12
CA ASP A 136 -0.94 10.96 -8.75
C ASP A 136 -0.18 11.48 -7.52
N LEU A 137 -0.12 12.81 -7.33
CA LEU A 137 0.53 13.43 -6.18
C LEU A 137 -0.28 13.19 -4.91
N ASP A 138 -1.55 13.57 -4.91
CA ASP A 138 -2.43 13.43 -3.76
C ASP A 138 -2.65 11.94 -3.41
N ALA A 139 -2.80 11.05 -4.40
CA ALA A 139 -2.93 9.61 -4.16
C ALA A 139 -1.69 9.02 -3.48
N GLY A 140 -0.49 9.36 -3.94
CA GLY A 140 0.77 8.90 -3.37
C GLY A 140 1.00 9.44 -1.96
N LEU A 141 0.82 10.74 -1.76
CA LEU A 141 0.96 11.37 -0.44
C LEU A 141 -0.07 10.86 0.58
N LEU A 142 -1.33 10.66 0.16
CA LEU A 142 -2.36 10.11 1.06
C LEU A 142 -2.08 8.66 1.44
N ALA A 143 -1.66 7.82 0.50
CA ALA A 143 -1.30 6.44 0.79
C ALA A 143 -0.14 6.36 1.79
N GLU A 144 0.88 7.21 1.64
CA GLU A 144 2.00 7.32 2.56
C GLU A 144 1.59 7.86 3.93
N ALA A 145 0.81 8.94 3.96
CA ALA A 145 0.32 9.55 5.19
C ALA A 145 -0.48 8.56 6.04
N VAL A 146 -1.43 7.83 5.42
CA VAL A 146 -2.22 6.82 6.11
C VAL A 146 -1.34 5.68 6.62
N ALA A 147 -0.41 5.17 5.81
CA ALA A 147 0.51 4.11 6.22
C ALA A 147 1.35 4.50 7.42
N MET A 148 1.92 5.70 7.40
CA MET A 148 2.81 6.20 8.46
C MET A 148 2.04 6.50 9.74
N VAL A 149 0.87 7.14 9.66
CA VAL A 149 0.02 7.39 10.84
C VAL A 149 -0.44 6.07 11.46
N GLU A 150 -0.81 5.07 10.63
CA GLU A 150 -1.20 3.74 11.11
C GLU A 150 -0.04 3.04 11.83
N TRP A 151 1.17 3.12 11.26
CA TRP A 151 2.37 2.56 11.89
C TRP A 151 2.66 3.21 13.23
N HIS A 152 2.60 4.54 13.36
CA HIS A 152 2.79 5.24 14.63
C HIS A 152 1.76 4.86 15.70
N GLU A 153 0.51 4.64 15.28
CA GLU A 153 -0.56 4.25 16.20
C GLU A 153 -0.36 2.83 16.76
N ARG A 154 0.12 1.91 15.93
CA ARG A 154 0.28 0.50 16.30
C ARG A 154 1.59 0.19 17.01
N HIS A 155 2.61 1.02 16.84
CA HIS A 155 3.97 0.75 17.35
C HIS A 155 4.42 1.79 18.37
N ARG A 156 3.52 2.21 19.25
CA ARG A 156 3.82 3.18 20.33
C ARG A 156 4.79 2.66 21.37
N PHE A 157 4.94 1.35 21.47
CA PHE A 157 5.78 0.67 22.45
C PHE A 157 6.77 -0.25 21.73
N SER A 158 7.99 -0.29 22.26
CA SER A 158 9.01 -1.19 21.73
C SER A 158 8.64 -2.66 21.97
N PRO A 159 8.74 -3.53 20.96
CA PRO A 159 8.58 -4.96 21.16
C PRO A 159 9.73 -5.61 21.94
N LEU A 160 10.87 -4.88 22.16
CA LEU A 160 12.05 -5.38 22.85
C LEU A 160 11.98 -5.13 24.36
N SER A 161 11.64 -3.91 24.77
CA SER A 161 11.63 -3.49 26.18
C SER A 161 10.22 -3.28 26.74
N GLY A 162 9.23 -3.05 25.90
CA GLY A 162 7.90 -2.61 26.29
C GLY A 162 7.84 -1.10 26.63
N ALA A 163 8.96 -0.38 26.54
CA ALA A 163 9.01 1.06 26.77
C ALA A 163 8.32 1.84 25.64
N ARG A 164 7.76 3.00 25.98
CA ARG A 164 7.22 3.91 25.00
C ARG A 164 8.33 4.47 24.12
N THR A 165 8.19 4.33 22.81
CA THR A 165 9.19 4.78 21.84
C THR A 165 9.22 6.30 21.70
N THR A 166 10.38 6.84 21.31
CA THR A 166 10.55 8.24 20.87
C THR A 166 10.60 8.33 19.36
N ILE A 167 10.03 9.40 18.79
CA ILE A 167 9.96 9.62 17.35
C ILE A 167 11.20 10.39 16.91
N GLU A 168 11.89 9.88 15.89
CA GLU A 168 13.09 10.48 15.30
C GLU A 168 12.98 10.56 13.77
N ARG A 169 13.96 11.23 13.15
CA ARG A 169 14.08 11.37 11.68
C ARG A 169 12.77 11.80 11.01
N ALA A 170 12.20 12.87 11.54
CA ALA A 170 10.96 13.46 11.03
C ALA A 170 9.81 12.43 10.87
N GLY A 171 9.69 11.51 11.82
CA GLY A 171 8.63 10.51 11.87
C GLY A 171 8.99 9.15 11.28
N TRP A 172 10.18 8.95 10.70
CA TRP A 172 10.53 7.70 10.01
C TRP A 172 11.24 6.66 10.86
N VAL A 173 11.59 7.02 12.08
CA VAL A 173 12.22 6.11 13.06
C VAL A 173 11.50 6.27 14.38
N GLN A 174 11.26 5.18 15.06
CA GLN A 174 10.95 5.14 16.47
C GLN A 174 12.13 4.50 17.21
N ARG A 175 12.60 5.14 18.28
CA ARG A 175 13.70 4.62 19.08
C ARG A 175 13.18 4.08 20.39
N ASP A 176 13.67 2.91 20.76
CA ASP A 176 13.52 2.36 22.10
C ASP A 176 14.47 3.10 23.06
N PRO A 177 13.96 3.80 24.08
CA PRO A 177 14.81 4.60 24.96
C PRO A 177 15.64 3.75 25.94
N GLU A 178 15.29 2.48 26.16
CA GLU A 178 16.01 1.59 27.08
C GLU A 178 17.13 0.82 26.38
N THR A 179 16.89 0.36 25.15
CA THR A 179 17.86 -0.46 24.41
C THR A 179 18.61 0.33 23.34
N GLY A 180 18.14 1.51 22.96
CA GLY A 180 18.66 2.30 21.85
C GLY A 180 18.29 1.75 20.46
N ALA A 181 17.52 0.67 20.38
CA ALA A 181 17.15 0.06 19.12
C ALA A 181 16.26 0.98 18.27
N GLU A 182 16.52 1.01 16.96
CA GLU A 182 15.71 1.72 15.98
C GLU A 182 14.62 0.79 15.42
N LEU A 183 13.41 1.28 15.39
CA LEU A 183 12.25 0.63 14.78
C LEU A 183 11.86 1.42 13.54
N PHE A 184 11.69 0.70 12.43
CA PHE A 184 11.36 1.28 11.13
C PHE A 184 9.92 1.00 10.74
N PRO A 185 9.30 1.81 9.85
CA PRO A 185 7.99 1.54 9.32
C PRO A 185 7.90 0.13 8.74
N ARG A 186 6.80 -0.56 9.07
CA ARG A 186 6.56 -1.94 8.67
C ARG A 186 5.54 -2.02 7.55
N THR A 187 5.81 -2.89 6.58
CA THR A 187 4.83 -3.36 5.60
C THR A 187 4.81 -4.88 5.61
N ASP A 188 3.61 -5.47 5.58
CA ASP A 188 3.42 -6.91 5.54
C ASP A 188 3.16 -7.35 4.10
N PRO A 189 4.02 -8.21 3.50
CA PRO A 189 3.83 -8.67 2.14
C PRO A 189 2.64 -9.63 2.08
N ALA A 190 1.74 -9.40 1.13
CA ALA A 190 0.62 -10.27 0.83
C ALA A 190 0.50 -10.47 -0.68
N VAL A 191 0.35 -11.70 -1.12
CA VAL A 191 0.08 -12.02 -2.51
C VAL A 191 -1.40 -11.87 -2.82
N ILE A 192 -1.71 -11.48 -4.04
CA ILE A 192 -3.07 -11.44 -4.57
C ILE A 192 -3.04 -11.91 -6.01
N MET A 193 -3.83 -12.92 -6.35
CA MET A 193 -3.66 -13.61 -7.61
C MET A 193 -4.97 -13.88 -8.36
N LEU A 194 -4.95 -13.61 -9.66
CA LEU A 194 -5.99 -14.08 -10.58
C LEU A 194 -5.61 -15.47 -11.07
N VAL A 195 -6.36 -16.46 -10.62
CA VAL A 195 -6.19 -17.86 -11.04
C VAL A 195 -7.09 -18.11 -12.24
N HIS A 196 -6.52 -18.60 -13.38
CA HIS A 196 -7.23 -18.82 -14.62
C HIS A 196 -6.97 -20.22 -15.21
N ASP A 197 -7.86 -20.69 -16.06
CA ASP A 197 -7.77 -22.01 -16.69
C ASP A 197 -6.89 -22.04 -17.98
N GLY A 198 -6.27 -20.93 -18.30
CA GLY A 198 -5.54 -20.74 -19.57
C GLY A 198 -6.44 -20.35 -20.75
N GLY A 199 -7.75 -20.34 -20.55
CA GLY A 199 -8.78 -19.98 -21.54
C GLY A 199 -9.57 -18.75 -21.09
N ASP A 200 -10.88 -18.91 -20.97
CA ASP A 200 -11.85 -17.83 -20.77
C ASP A 200 -12.35 -17.70 -19.33
N ARG A 201 -11.87 -18.52 -18.39
CA ARG A 201 -12.40 -18.52 -17.03
C ARG A 201 -11.33 -18.17 -15.99
N CYS A 202 -11.75 -17.45 -14.95
CA CYS A 202 -10.97 -17.25 -13.72
C CYS A 202 -11.77 -17.62 -12.46
N VAL A 203 -11.05 -17.92 -11.37
CA VAL A 203 -11.64 -18.17 -10.07
C VAL A 203 -11.81 -16.85 -9.33
N LEU A 204 -13.01 -16.62 -8.80
CA LEU A 204 -13.24 -15.61 -7.78
C LEU A 204 -13.84 -16.25 -6.55
N GLY A 205 -13.40 -15.80 -5.38
CA GLY A 205 -13.86 -16.24 -4.07
C GLY A 205 -14.45 -15.11 -3.24
N ARG A 206 -15.17 -15.47 -2.18
CA ARG A 206 -15.66 -14.55 -1.17
C ARG A 206 -15.54 -15.13 0.23
N GLN A 207 -15.28 -14.25 1.18
CA GLN A 207 -15.27 -14.55 2.59
C GLN A 207 -16.65 -14.30 3.21
N ALA A 208 -17.03 -15.02 4.25
CA ALA A 208 -18.32 -14.90 4.95
C ALA A 208 -18.59 -13.50 5.50
N VAL A 209 -17.54 -12.78 5.89
CA VAL A 209 -17.63 -11.40 6.43
C VAL A 209 -17.94 -10.34 5.38
N TRP A 210 -17.91 -10.67 4.09
CA TRP A 210 -18.19 -9.72 3.02
C TRP A 210 -19.71 -9.64 2.73
N PRO A 211 -20.19 -8.52 2.21
CA PRO A 211 -21.56 -8.42 1.74
C PRO A 211 -21.90 -9.52 0.73
N PRO A 212 -23.11 -10.11 0.78
CA PRO A 212 -23.51 -11.15 -0.14
C PRO A 212 -23.37 -10.76 -1.61
N GLY A 213 -22.76 -11.65 -2.41
CA GLY A 213 -22.52 -11.44 -3.84
C GLY A 213 -21.31 -10.57 -4.19
N ARG A 214 -20.51 -10.14 -3.19
CA ARG A 214 -19.19 -9.53 -3.42
C ARG A 214 -18.14 -10.63 -3.55
N PHE A 215 -17.41 -10.63 -4.66
CA PHE A 215 -16.31 -11.55 -4.95
C PHE A 215 -15.02 -10.80 -5.26
N SER A 216 -13.90 -11.45 -5.04
CA SER A 216 -12.56 -10.97 -5.40
C SER A 216 -11.69 -12.12 -5.90
N ILE A 217 -10.53 -11.81 -6.44
CA ILE A 217 -9.46 -12.78 -6.63
C ILE A 217 -8.87 -13.17 -5.26
N LEU A 218 -8.20 -14.33 -5.19
CA LEU A 218 -7.63 -14.92 -3.98
C LEU A 218 -6.46 -14.08 -3.46
N ALA A 219 -6.22 -14.11 -2.14
CA ALA A 219 -5.15 -13.33 -1.53
C ALA A 219 -4.79 -13.85 -0.15
N GLY A 220 -3.49 -13.94 0.16
CA GLY A 220 -2.99 -14.31 1.47
C GLY A 220 -1.64 -13.72 1.81
N PHE A 221 -1.20 -13.86 3.04
CA PHE A 221 0.09 -13.33 3.48
C PHE A 221 1.25 -14.22 3.06
N VAL A 222 2.38 -13.59 2.74
CA VAL A 222 3.65 -14.30 2.58
C VAL A 222 4.17 -14.68 3.96
N GLU A 223 4.47 -15.95 4.18
CA GLU A 223 5.00 -16.45 5.45
C GLU A 223 6.53 -16.24 5.57
N PRO A 224 7.06 -16.16 6.81
CA PRO A 224 8.50 -16.04 7.01
C PRO A 224 9.28 -17.21 6.39
N GLY A 225 10.23 -16.86 5.51
CA GLY A 225 11.06 -17.84 4.79
C GLY A 225 10.47 -18.35 3.47
N GLU A 226 9.29 -17.88 3.10
CA GLU A 226 8.59 -18.23 1.86
C GLU A 226 8.88 -17.19 0.77
N SER A 227 8.94 -17.63 -0.50
CA SER A 227 8.91 -16.71 -1.64
C SER A 227 7.48 -16.27 -1.97
N ALA A 228 7.32 -15.13 -2.64
CA ALA A 228 5.99 -14.68 -3.04
C ALA A 228 5.29 -15.65 -4.01
N GLU A 229 6.04 -16.28 -4.92
CA GLU A 229 5.51 -17.31 -5.83
C GLU A 229 5.11 -18.59 -5.07
N GLY A 230 5.88 -18.94 -4.02
CA GLY A 230 5.53 -20.03 -3.10
C GLY A 230 4.22 -19.75 -2.38
N ALA A 231 4.06 -18.54 -1.85
CA ALA A 231 2.82 -18.08 -1.20
C ALA A 231 1.62 -18.15 -2.16
N VAL A 232 1.78 -17.74 -3.43
CA VAL A 232 0.71 -17.89 -4.44
C VAL A 232 0.29 -19.34 -4.58
N ALA A 233 1.24 -20.28 -4.71
CA ALA A 233 0.91 -21.70 -4.89
C ALA A 233 0.25 -22.29 -3.65
N ARG A 234 0.73 -21.95 -2.45
CA ARG A 234 0.18 -22.41 -1.16
C ARG A 234 -1.22 -21.87 -0.94
N GLU A 235 -1.44 -20.56 -1.02
CA GLU A 235 -2.75 -19.93 -0.79
C GLU A 235 -3.83 -20.47 -1.75
N VAL A 236 -3.49 -20.65 -3.04
CA VAL A 236 -4.43 -21.24 -4.00
C VAL A 236 -4.76 -22.70 -3.63
N ALA A 237 -3.79 -23.47 -3.15
CA ALA A 237 -4.02 -24.84 -2.72
C ALA A 237 -4.86 -24.90 -1.44
N GLU A 238 -4.60 -24.02 -0.48
CA GLU A 238 -5.32 -23.94 0.81
C GLU A 238 -6.76 -23.44 0.62
N GLU A 239 -6.95 -22.30 -0.04
CA GLU A 239 -8.27 -21.65 -0.16
C GLU A 239 -9.24 -22.43 -1.07
N VAL A 240 -8.75 -22.98 -2.20
CA VAL A 240 -9.62 -23.55 -3.24
C VAL A 240 -9.19 -24.92 -3.78
N GLY A 241 -8.15 -25.54 -3.21
CA GLY A 241 -7.72 -26.89 -3.55
C GLY A 241 -7.08 -27.06 -4.93
N LEU A 242 -6.68 -25.99 -5.60
CA LEU A 242 -6.11 -26.03 -6.94
C LEU A 242 -4.58 -26.06 -6.89
N ARG A 243 -3.98 -26.77 -7.85
CA ARG A 243 -2.56 -26.60 -8.17
C ARG A 243 -2.39 -25.60 -9.30
N VAL A 244 -1.37 -24.75 -9.20
CA VAL A 244 -1.10 -23.73 -10.18
C VAL A 244 0.34 -23.79 -10.69
N THR A 245 0.50 -23.33 -11.91
CA THR A 245 1.76 -23.15 -12.60
C THR A 245 1.75 -21.79 -13.31
N ASP A 246 2.84 -21.43 -13.97
CA ASP A 246 2.92 -20.19 -14.74
C ASP A 246 2.57 -18.95 -13.91
N ILE A 247 3.10 -18.91 -12.69
CA ILE A 247 2.90 -17.81 -11.75
C ILE A 247 3.68 -16.59 -12.24
N ARG A 248 2.99 -15.45 -12.45
CA ARG A 248 3.56 -14.24 -13.03
C ARG A 248 3.21 -13.01 -12.24
N TYR A 249 4.22 -12.24 -11.92
CA TYR A 249 4.07 -10.95 -11.33
C TYR A 249 3.42 -9.94 -12.29
N VAL A 250 2.44 -9.19 -11.78
CA VAL A 250 1.70 -8.16 -12.53
C VAL A 250 2.06 -6.76 -12.04
N GLY A 251 2.24 -6.59 -10.74
CA GLY A 251 2.53 -5.31 -10.10
C GLY A 251 2.33 -5.37 -8.59
N SER A 252 2.68 -4.29 -7.89
CA SER A 252 2.46 -4.18 -6.45
C SER A 252 1.67 -2.93 -6.12
N GLN A 253 1.03 -2.92 -4.94
CA GLN A 253 0.27 -1.79 -4.46
C GLN A 253 0.34 -1.69 -2.94
N PRO A 254 0.70 -0.51 -2.36
CA PRO A 254 0.51 -0.27 -0.94
C PRO A 254 -0.97 -0.41 -0.59
N TRP A 255 -1.25 -1.11 0.51
CA TRP A 255 -2.60 -1.29 1.02
C TRP A 255 -2.59 -1.08 2.54
N PRO A 256 -2.54 0.21 2.99
CA PRO A 256 -2.35 0.56 4.39
C PRO A 256 -3.63 0.36 5.23
N PHE A 257 -4.15 -0.88 5.18
CA PHE A 257 -5.33 -1.32 5.91
C PHE A 257 -5.10 -2.70 6.55
N PRO A 258 -4.24 -2.80 7.58
CA PRO A 258 -3.51 -1.70 8.21
C PRO A 258 -2.15 -1.36 7.59
N GLN A 259 -1.42 -2.32 6.98
CA GLN A 259 -0.02 -2.12 6.58
C GLN A 259 0.47 -3.12 5.53
N SER A 260 -0.40 -3.59 4.64
CA SER A 260 -0.01 -4.57 3.63
C SER A 260 0.68 -3.93 2.43
N LEU A 261 1.61 -4.67 1.85
CA LEU A 261 2.09 -4.48 0.48
C LEU A 261 1.53 -5.62 -0.36
N MET A 262 0.54 -5.32 -1.21
CA MET A 262 -0.05 -6.31 -2.10
C MET A 262 0.85 -6.56 -3.30
N LEU A 263 1.20 -7.83 -3.52
CA LEU A 263 1.99 -8.32 -4.65
C LEU A 263 1.04 -9.06 -5.60
N GLY A 264 0.73 -8.45 -6.73
CA GLY A 264 -0.25 -8.95 -7.69
C GLY A 264 0.34 -9.96 -8.66
N TYR A 265 -0.36 -11.06 -8.85
CA TYR A 265 0.04 -12.17 -9.72
C TYR A 265 -1.11 -12.64 -10.61
N THR A 266 -0.76 -13.36 -11.67
CA THR A 266 -1.61 -14.32 -12.35
C THR A 266 -1.04 -15.71 -12.15
N ALA A 267 -1.91 -16.73 -12.14
CA ALA A 267 -1.48 -18.11 -12.06
C ALA A 267 -2.42 -18.99 -12.89
N ARG A 268 -1.87 -19.98 -13.60
CA ARG A 268 -2.65 -20.90 -14.43
C ARG A 268 -2.86 -22.22 -13.69
N VAL A 269 -4.10 -22.69 -13.67
CA VAL A 269 -4.42 -24.01 -13.09
C VAL A 269 -3.70 -25.13 -13.84
N GLU A 270 -3.16 -26.07 -13.10
CA GLU A 270 -2.56 -27.31 -13.58
C GLU A 270 -3.39 -28.52 -13.14
N GLY A 271 -3.79 -29.33 -14.09
CA GLY A 271 -4.57 -30.58 -13.83
C GLY A 271 -6.05 -30.34 -13.65
N ASP A 272 -6.65 -30.96 -12.62
CA ASP A 272 -8.09 -30.91 -12.36
C ASP A 272 -8.55 -29.53 -11.89
N PRO A 273 -9.49 -28.86 -12.58
CA PRO A 273 -10.01 -27.56 -12.20
C PRO A 273 -11.12 -27.62 -11.14
N THR A 274 -11.37 -28.76 -10.53
CA THR A 274 -12.41 -28.91 -9.50
C THR A 274 -12.01 -28.15 -8.24
N LEU A 275 -12.88 -27.25 -7.77
CA LEU A 275 -12.67 -26.48 -6.56
C LEU A 275 -12.96 -27.33 -5.32
N ASN A 276 -12.06 -27.29 -4.34
CA ASN A 276 -12.23 -27.87 -3.03
C ASN A 276 -11.93 -26.78 -1.99
N LEU A 277 -12.99 -26.16 -1.44
CA LEU A 277 -12.86 -24.95 -0.62
C LEU A 277 -12.50 -25.31 0.82
N ASP A 278 -11.64 -24.48 1.43
CA ASP A 278 -11.55 -24.41 2.88
C ASP A 278 -12.68 -23.52 3.41
N PRO A 279 -13.70 -24.09 4.07
CA PRO A 279 -14.85 -23.32 4.53
C PRO A 279 -14.54 -22.38 5.71
N THR A 280 -13.35 -22.46 6.28
CA THR A 280 -12.90 -21.54 7.34
C THR A 280 -12.45 -20.18 6.79
N GLU A 281 -12.00 -20.15 5.54
CA GLU A 281 -11.49 -18.95 4.88
C GLU A 281 -12.38 -18.48 3.73
N ILE A 282 -12.84 -19.39 2.88
CA ILE A 282 -13.63 -19.11 1.70
C ILE A 282 -15.05 -19.69 1.82
N GLU A 283 -16.05 -18.83 1.94
CA GLU A 283 -17.45 -19.26 1.99
C GLU A 283 -17.95 -19.77 0.64
N GLU A 284 -17.54 -19.14 -0.44
CA GLU A 284 -17.93 -19.50 -1.80
C GLU A 284 -16.82 -19.13 -2.77
N ALA A 285 -16.47 -20.04 -3.69
CA ALA A 285 -15.67 -19.72 -4.87
C ALA A 285 -16.26 -20.39 -6.10
N ARG A 286 -16.13 -19.71 -7.24
CA ARG A 286 -16.62 -20.23 -8.53
C ARG A 286 -15.70 -19.80 -9.67
N TRP A 287 -15.77 -20.57 -10.75
CA TRP A 287 -15.27 -20.17 -12.04
C TRP A 287 -16.24 -19.18 -12.70
N PHE A 288 -15.69 -18.05 -13.15
CA PHE A 288 -16.42 -17.03 -13.92
C PHE A 288 -15.79 -16.86 -15.29
N THR A 289 -16.62 -16.81 -16.33
CA THR A 289 -16.18 -16.48 -17.66
C THR A 289 -15.96 -14.97 -17.82
N ARG A 290 -15.16 -14.57 -18.82
CA ARG A 290 -15.00 -13.16 -19.17
C ARG A 290 -16.33 -12.50 -19.53
N ASP A 291 -17.21 -13.23 -20.22
CA ASP A 291 -18.53 -12.72 -20.63
C ASP A 291 -19.45 -12.50 -19.44
N GLU A 292 -19.45 -13.38 -18.43
CA GLU A 292 -20.19 -13.16 -17.19
C GLU A 292 -19.70 -11.90 -16.46
N LEU A 293 -18.39 -11.68 -16.40
CA LEU A 293 -17.83 -10.50 -15.74
C LEU A 293 -18.08 -9.21 -16.53
N ARG A 294 -18.05 -9.25 -17.86
CA ARG A 294 -18.31 -8.08 -18.72
C ARG A 294 -19.77 -7.69 -18.76
N SER A 295 -20.67 -8.67 -18.81
CA SER A 295 -22.11 -8.44 -18.90
C SER A 295 -22.78 -8.09 -17.58
N GLY A 296 -22.06 -8.28 -16.45
CA GLY A 296 -22.65 -8.15 -15.10
C GLY A 296 -23.56 -9.31 -14.68
N ALA A 297 -23.56 -10.42 -15.46
CA ALA A 297 -24.26 -11.65 -15.09
C ALA A 297 -23.52 -12.46 -14.00
N GLY A 298 -22.29 -12.07 -13.68
CA GLY A 298 -21.44 -12.68 -12.66
C GLY A 298 -21.72 -12.19 -11.23
N PRO A 299 -20.68 -11.83 -10.47
CA PRO A 299 -20.83 -11.33 -9.10
C PRO A 299 -21.66 -10.04 -9.05
N ARG A 300 -22.43 -9.85 -7.98
CA ARG A 300 -23.15 -8.58 -7.77
C ARG A 300 -22.21 -7.38 -7.59
N ALA A 301 -21.02 -7.63 -7.03
CA ALA A 301 -19.98 -6.63 -6.87
C ALA A 301 -18.58 -7.25 -7.03
N LEU A 302 -17.77 -6.62 -7.88
CA LEU A 302 -16.32 -6.82 -7.97
C LEU A 302 -15.59 -5.92 -6.97
N PRO A 303 -14.26 -6.11 -6.76
CA PRO A 303 -13.45 -5.21 -5.96
C PRO A 303 -13.59 -3.75 -6.42
N PRO A 304 -13.49 -2.76 -5.50
CA PRO A 304 -13.56 -1.35 -5.87
C PRO A 304 -12.38 -0.94 -6.77
N ALA A 305 -12.56 0.11 -7.55
CA ALA A 305 -11.57 0.58 -8.53
C ALA A 305 -10.19 0.90 -7.91
N VAL A 306 -10.16 1.29 -6.64
CA VAL A 306 -8.93 1.57 -5.89
C VAL A 306 -8.07 0.33 -5.63
N SER A 307 -8.64 -0.88 -5.77
CA SER A 307 -7.96 -2.14 -5.41
C SER A 307 -7.14 -2.70 -6.58
N ILE A 308 -5.93 -3.19 -6.28
CA ILE A 308 -5.11 -3.96 -7.23
C ILE A 308 -5.86 -5.21 -7.76
N ALA A 309 -6.76 -5.81 -6.97
CA ALA A 309 -7.61 -6.91 -7.42
C ALA A 309 -8.44 -6.49 -8.64
N ARG A 310 -9.05 -5.30 -8.59
CA ARG A 310 -9.82 -4.77 -9.70
C ARG A 310 -8.93 -4.47 -10.91
N HIS A 311 -7.76 -3.89 -10.68
CA HIS A 311 -6.78 -3.63 -11.73
C HIS A 311 -6.37 -4.92 -12.47
N ILE A 312 -6.11 -6.01 -11.76
CA ILE A 312 -5.73 -7.29 -12.38
C ILE A 312 -6.90 -7.90 -13.16
N ILE A 313 -8.11 -7.88 -12.58
CA ILE A 313 -9.33 -8.35 -13.26
C ILE A 313 -9.57 -7.58 -14.56
N ASP A 314 -9.53 -6.25 -14.50
CA ASP A 314 -9.78 -5.39 -15.68
C ASP A 314 -8.75 -5.62 -16.79
N ARG A 315 -7.47 -5.79 -16.45
CA ARG A 315 -6.41 -6.13 -17.42
C ARG A 315 -6.61 -7.52 -18.02
N TRP A 316 -7.01 -8.50 -17.20
CA TRP A 316 -7.32 -9.83 -17.70
C TRP A 316 -8.50 -9.79 -18.68
N LEU A 317 -9.55 -9.04 -18.38
CA LEU A 317 -10.71 -8.87 -19.26
C LEU A 317 -10.35 -8.21 -20.59
N LYS A 318 -9.31 -7.37 -20.63
CA LYS A 318 -8.82 -6.67 -21.83
C LYS A 318 -7.71 -7.42 -22.59
N ASP A 319 -7.28 -8.60 -22.11
CA ASP A 319 -6.12 -9.35 -22.62
C ASP A 319 -4.78 -8.56 -22.53
N GLU A 320 -4.66 -7.67 -21.52
CA GLU A 320 -3.50 -6.81 -21.29
C GLU A 320 -2.50 -7.39 -20.26
N LEU A 321 -2.71 -8.62 -19.79
CA LEU A 321 -1.77 -9.30 -18.89
C LEU A 321 -0.55 -9.82 -19.67
N PRO A 322 0.60 -10.00 -18.97
CA PRO A 322 1.80 -10.52 -19.62
C PRO A 322 1.51 -11.84 -20.35
N PRO A 323 1.92 -11.97 -21.63
CA PRO A 323 1.63 -13.18 -22.40
C PRO A 323 2.29 -14.40 -21.77
N THR A 324 1.63 -15.55 -21.86
CA THR A 324 2.22 -16.85 -21.49
C THR A 324 3.44 -17.11 -22.39
N PRO A 325 4.64 -17.43 -21.89
CA PRO A 325 5.72 -17.92 -22.74
C PRO A 325 5.24 -19.17 -23.45
N ARG A 326 5.52 -19.25 -24.74
CA ARG A 326 5.25 -20.43 -25.57
C ARG A 326 6.23 -21.55 -25.24
#